data_77c69b8a6719e78042e222f01c04c065
#
_entry.id   77c69b8a6719e78042e222f01c04c065
#
_cell.length_a   1.000
_cell.length_b   1.000
_cell.length_c   1.000
_cell.angle_alpha   90.00
_cell.angle_beta   90.00
_cell.angle_gamma   90.00
#
_symmetry.space_group_name_H-M   'P 1'
#
loop_
_entity.id
_entity.type
_entity.pdbx_description
1 polymer ?
#
loop_
_entity_poly.entity_id
_entity_poly.type
_entity_poly.pdbx_seq_one_letter_code
_entity_poly.pdbx_strand_id
1 'polypeptide(L)'
;MDNPNNCLITTKDVENILNYFENIGDNGQRLQPNNLEHYQHAFVHESYYQAVQYHVNEKREIPQHIYLPKESSERLEYLGDHILKATMGRYLFERFDNEREGFLTKLK
;
A
#
# COMPACT_ATOMS: atom_id res chain seq x y z
N MET A 1 18.23 11.33 0.49
CA MET A 1 17.09 11.37 1.43
C MET A 1 16.20 12.58 1.23
N ASP A 2 16.77 13.71 0.95
CA ASP A 2 16.02 14.97 0.79
C ASP A 2 15.81 15.26 -0.70
N ASN A 3 14.75 14.67 -1.27
CA ASN A 3 14.33 14.92 -2.65
C ASN A 3 13.09 15.83 -2.60
N PRO A 4 13.16 17.07 -3.14
CA PRO A 4 12.04 18.00 -3.10
C PRO A 4 10.81 17.54 -3.85
N ASN A 5 10.95 16.55 -4.74
CA ASN A 5 9.82 15.96 -5.46
C ASN A 5 9.09 14.87 -4.69
N ASN A 6 9.65 14.44 -3.56
CA ASN A 6 9.00 13.44 -2.72
C ASN A 6 7.87 14.07 -1.91
N CYS A 7 6.69 13.50 -2.01
CA CYS A 7 5.51 13.94 -1.28
C CYS A 7 4.94 12.77 -0.50
N LEU A 8 4.68 12.97 0.79
CA LEU A 8 4.02 11.96 1.60
C LEU A 8 2.53 11.92 1.23
N ILE A 9 1.98 10.72 1.08
CA ILE A 9 0.57 10.57 0.75
C ILE A 9 -0.30 11.13 1.87
N THR A 10 -1.35 11.86 1.49
CA THR A 10 -2.26 12.54 2.43
C THR A 10 -3.58 11.77 2.54
N THR A 11 -4.40 12.14 3.53
CA THR A 11 -5.75 11.60 3.68
C THR A 11 -6.57 11.79 2.40
N LYS A 12 -6.47 12.96 1.78
CA LYS A 12 -7.20 13.24 0.55
C LYS A 12 -6.77 12.34 -0.60
N ASP A 13 -5.47 12.10 -0.72
CA ASP A 13 -4.94 11.19 -1.75
C ASP A 13 -5.51 9.78 -1.56
N VAL A 14 -5.55 9.29 -0.33
CA VAL A 14 -6.08 7.96 -0.02
C VAL A 14 -7.57 7.90 -0.30
N GLU A 15 -8.32 8.94 0.09
CA GLU A 15 -9.74 9.01 -0.21
C GLU A 15 -10.00 8.95 -1.71
N ASN A 16 -9.21 9.66 -2.51
CA ASN A 16 -9.34 9.67 -3.96
C ASN A 16 -9.07 8.28 -4.55
N ILE A 17 -8.09 7.56 -4.02
CA ILE A 17 -7.78 6.19 -4.46
C ILE A 17 -8.93 5.25 -4.10
N LEU A 18 -9.40 5.28 -2.85
CA LEU A 18 -10.45 4.40 -2.37
C LEU A 18 -11.78 4.63 -3.07
N ASN A 19 -12.03 5.85 -3.53
CA ASN A 19 -13.29 6.22 -4.19
C ASN A 19 -13.12 6.39 -5.70
N TYR A 20 -12.03 5.87 -6.28
CA TYR A 20 -11.73 5.99 -7.70
C TYR A 20 -12.87 5.47 -8.57
N PHE A 21 -13.45 4.32 -8.20
CA PHE A 21 -14.64 3.80 -8.85
C PHE A 21 -15.85 4.26 -8.07
N GLU A 22 -16.73 5.02 -8.70
CA GLU A 22 -17.98 5.45 -8.09
C GLU A 22 -18.79 4.24 -7.66
N ASN A 23 -19.45 4.34 -6.50
CA ASN A 23 -20.34 3.31 -5.93
C ASN A 23 -19.64 2.07 -5.38
N ILE A 24 -18.34 2.15 -5.06
CA ILE A 24 -17.67 1.03 -4.39
C ILE A 24 -18.10 0.90 -2.92
N GLY A 25 -18.45 1.99 -2.28
CA GLY A 25 -18.92 1.95 -0.89
C GLY A 25 -20.40 1.58 -0.81
N ASP A 26 -20.81 0.91 0.28
CA ASP A 26 -22.21 0.66 0.57
C ASP A 26 -22.97 1.99 0.68
N ASN A 27 -24.17 2.05 0.09
CA ASN A 27 -25.06 3.21 0.16
C ASN A 27 -24.50 4.51 -0.43
N GLY A 28 -23.51 4.41 -1.32
CA GLY A 28 -22.94 5.58 -1.97
C GLY A 28 -22.10 6.48 -1.07
N GLN A 29 -21.73 6.01 0.12
CA GLN A 29 -20.85 6.76 1.02
C GLN A 29 -19.41 6.72 0.55
N ARG A 30 -18.70 7.84 0.72
CA ARG A 30 -17.28 7.90 0.41
C ARG A 30 -16.49 7.08 1.44
N LEU A 31 -15.57 6.29 0.93
CA LEU A 31 -14.64 5.54 1.78
C LEU A 31 -13.54 6.47 2.32
N GLN A 32 -13.18 6.26 3.57
CA GLN A 32 -12.10 7.00 4.21
C GLN A 32 -11.09 6.04 4.83
N PRO A 33 -9.81 6.42 4.91
CA PRO A 33 -8.82 5.56 5.55
C PRO A 33 -9.08 5.48 7.05
N ASN A 34 -9.06 4.27 7.59
CA ASN A 34 -9.17 4.06 9.03
C ASN A 34 -7.92 4.51 9.77
N ASN A 35 -6.75 4.31 9.15
CA ASN A 35 -5.47 4.71 9.72
C ASN A 35 -4.55 5.13 8.57
N LEU A 36 -4.35 6.43 8.44
CA LEU A 36 -3.52 7.01 7.38
C LEU A 36 -2.08 6.50 7.43
N GLU A 37 -1.56 6.23 8.62
CA GLU A 37 -0.18 5.77 8.79
C GLU A 37 0.09 4.46 8.05
N HIS A 38 -0.87 3.54 8.01
CA HIS A 38 -0.72 2.30 7.24
C HIS A 38 -0.57 2.56 5.74
N TYR A 39 -1.33 3.52 5.22
CA TYR A 39 -1.23 3.90 3.82
C TYR A 39 0.11 4.59 3.53
N GLN A 40 0.57 5.43 4.44
CA GLN A 40 1.87 6.08 4.30
C GLN A 40 3.01 5.06 4.30
N HIS A 41 2.96 4.07 5.20
CA HIS A 41 3.94 2.99 5.25
C HIS A 41 4.00 2.18 3.95
N ALA A 42 2.86 1.99 3.29
CA ALA A 42 2.81 1.21 2.05
C ALA A 42 3.64 1.83 0.93
N PHE A 43 3.91 3.13 1.00
CA PHE A 43 4.68 3.86 -0.01
C PHE A 43 6.13 4.12 0.41
N VAL A 44 6.61 3.47 1.48
CA VAL A 44 7.99 3.65 1.95
C VAL A 44 8.85 2.51 1.44
N HIS A 45 9.72 2.82 0.47
CA HIS A 45 10.67 1.84 -0.04
C HIS A 45 11.77 1.54 0.98
N GLU A 46 12.29 0.33 0.96
CA GLU A 46 13.34 -0.12 1.87
C GLU A 46 14.57 0.80 1.85
N SER A 47 14.95 1.29 0.68
CA SER A 47 16.11 2.17 0.55
C SER A 47 15.96 3.49 1.30
N TYR A 48 14.73 4.05 1.32
CA TYR A 48 14.45 5.24 2.10
C TYR A 48 14.54 4.95 3.60
N TYR A 49 13.93 3.84 4.01
CA TYR A 49 13.98 3.43 5.42
C TYR A 49 15.41 3.25 5.90
N GLN A 50 16.24 2.56 5.12
CA GLN A 50 17.66 2.35 5.47
C GLN A 50 18.43 3.66 5.53
N ALA A 51 18.18 4.58 4.60
CA ALA A 51 18.84 5.89 4.60
C ALA A 51 18.48 6.68 5.85
N VAL A 52 17.22 6.67 6.27
CA VAL A 52 16.77 7.34 7.49
C VAL A 52 17.45 6.71 8.72
N GLN A 53 17.47 5.38 8.79
CA GLN A 53 18.10 4.67 9.90
C GLN A 53 19.59 4.98 9.99
N TYR A 54 20.27 5.07 8.84
CA TYR A 54 21.67 5.46 8.80
C TYR A 54 21.89 6.83 9.44
N HIS A 55 21.09 7.82 9.04
CA HIS A 55 21.20 9.18 9.60
C HIS A 55 20.90 9.21 11.09
N VAL A 56 19.90 8.44 11.54
CA VAL A 56 19.57 8.35 12.98
C VAL A 56 20.73 7.72 13.75
N ASN A 57 21.30 6.63 13.24
CA ASN A 57 22.41 5.93 13.93
C ASN A 57 23.68 6.80 13.98
N GLU A 58 23.93 7.61 12.96
CA GLU A 58 25.08 8.53 12.93
C GLU A 58 24.82 9.81 13.74
N LYS A 59 23.68 9.92 14.39
CA LYS A 59 23.26 11.09 15.19
C LYS A 59 23.33 12.38 14.40
N ARG A 60 23.05 12.32 13.09
CA ARG A 60 22.99 13.48 12.24
C ARG A 60 21.69 14.23 12.47
N GLU A 61 21.75 15.55 12.33
CA GLU A 61 20.57 16.37 12.40
C GLU A 61 19.65 16.07 11.22
N ILE A 62 18.36 15.78 11.50
CA ILE A 62 17.36 15.49 10.50
C ILE A 62 16.37 16.64 10.47
N PRO A 63 16.13 17.27 9.29
CA PRO A 63 15.14 18.34 9.19
C PRO A 63 13.75 17.86 9.64
N GLN A 64 13.01 18.75 10.29
CA GLN A 64 11.69 18.41 10.85
C GLN A 64 10.67 18.00 9.80
N HIS A 65 10.82 18.46 8.56
CA HIS A 65 9.89 18.13 7.47
C HIS A 65 10.11 16.74 6.88
N ILE A 66 11.17 16.05 7.29
CA ILE A 66 11.46 14.70 6.77
C ILE A 66 10.60 13.68 7.49
N TYR A 67 9.92 12.85 6.73
CA TYR A 67 9.15 11.74 7.27
C TYR A 67 10.08 10.65 7.82
N LEU A 68 9.84 10.26 9.06
CA LEU A 68 10.64 9.23 9.74
C LEU A 68 9.81 7.95 9.85
N PRO A 69 9.95 7.01 8.90
CA PRO A 69 9.17 5.78 8.95
C PRO A 69 9.67 4.87 10.07
N LYS A 70 8.74 4.19 10.72
CA LYS A 70 9.06 3.19 11.74
C LYS A 70 9.53 1.88 11.12
N GLU A 71 9.04 1.59 9.92
CA GLU A 71 9.40 0.39 9.16
C GLU A 71 9.21 0.65 7.67
N SER A 72 9.82 -0.20 6.85
CA SER A 72 9.61 -0.15 5.40
C SER A 72 8.30 -0.81 5.00
N SER A 73 7.99 -0.77 3.70
CA SER A 73 6.79 -1.40 3.17
C SER A 73 6.90 -2.93 2.99
N GLU A 74 8.04 -3.54 3.30
CA GLU A 74 8.26 -4.95 3.00
C GLU A 74 7.20 -5.88 3.62
N ARG A 75 6.86 -5.67 4.89
CA ARG A 75 5.85 -6.50 5.54
C ARG A 75 4.46 -6.28 4.97
N LEU A 76 4.12 -5.04 4.66
CA LEU A 76 2.85 -4.72 4.01
C LEU A 76 2.79 -5.28 2.60
N GLU A 77 3.90 -5.23 1.87
CA GLU A 77 4.01 -5.83 0.54
C GLU A 77 3.77 -7.33 0.59
N TYR A 78 4.38 -8.02 1.55
CA TYR A 78 4.17 -9.45 1.76
C TYR A 78 2.69 -9.76 2.01
N LEU A 79 2.07 -9.04 2.93
CA LEU A 79 0.65 -9.23 3.25
C LEU A 79 -0.23 -8.91 2.06
N GLY A 80 0.05 -7.79 1.39
CA GLY A 80 -0.72 -7.36 0.22
C GLY A 80 -0.66 -8.36 -0.92
N ASP A 81 0.51 -8.95 -1.16
CA ASP A 81 0.68 -9.97 -2.18
C ASP A 81 -0.20 -11.20 -1.90
N HIS A 82 -0.27 -11.62 -0.64
CA HIS A 82 -1.11 -12.76 -0.26
C HIS A 82 -2.60 -12.44 -0.37
N ILE A 83 -3.01 -11.23 0.02
CA ILE A 83 -4.39 -10.79 -0.12
C ILE A 83 -4.78 -10.71 -1.60
N LEU A 84 -3.90 -10.16 -2.43
CA LEU A 84 -4.14 -10.05 -3.86
C LEU A 84 -4.30 -11.43 -4.50
N LYS A 85 -3.42 -12.37 -4.17
CA LYS A 85 -3.49 -13.74 -4.67
C LYS A 85 -4.78 -14.44 -4.25
N ALA A 86 -5.18 -14.30 -3.00
CA ALA A 86 -6.42 -14.89 -2.49
C ALA A 86 -7.64 -14.28 -3.16
N THR A 87 -7.65 -12.97 -3.34
CA THR A 87 -8.76 -12.24 -3.98
C THR A 87 -8.88 -12.63 -5.45
N MET A 88 -7.76 -12.68 -6.17
CA MET A 88 -7.75 -13.10 -7.57
C MET A 88 -8.16 -14.56 -7.73
N GLY A 89 -7.69 -15.43 -6.83
CA GLY A 89 -8.06 -16.84 -6.83
C GLY A 89 -9.55 -17.01 -6.63
N ARG A 90 -10.13 -16.29 -5.67
CA ARG A 90 -11.57 -16.33 -5.43
C ARG A 90 -12.37 -15.81 -6.61
N TYR A 91 -11.94 -14.70 -7.18
CA TYR A 91 -12.60 -14.09 -8.35
C TYR A 91 -12.62 -15.08 -9.52
N LEU A 92 -11.47 -15.70 -9.83
CA LEU A 92 -11.37 -16.66 -10.92
C LEU A 92 -12.18 -17.93 -10.66
N PHE A 93 -12.20 -18.39 -9.42
CA PHE A 93 -13.00 -19.54 -9.00
C PHE A 93 -14.50 -19.28 -9.24
N GLU A 94 -14.98 -18.10 -8.87
CA GLU A 94 -16.39 -17.75 -9.03
C GLU A 94 -16.74 -17.43 -10.50
N ARG A 95 -15.82 -16.81 -11.22
CA ARG A 95 -16.05 -16.39 -12.62
C ARG A 95 -16.03 -17.59 -13.59
N PHE A 96 -15.18 -18.56 -13.34
CA PHE A 96 -14.97 -19.73 -14.18
C PHE A 96 -15.26 -21.02 -13.41
N ASP A 97 -16.46 -21.14 -12.90
CA ASP A 97 -16.88 -22.22 -11.99
C ASP A 97 -16.84 -23.62 -12.62
N ASN A 98 -16.85 -23.70 -13.94
CA ASN A 98 -16.79 -24.98 -14.66
C ASN A 98 -15.37 -25.38 -15.09
N GLU A 99 -14.36 -24.53 -14.78
CA GLU A 99 -12.99 -24.78 -15.19
C GLU A 99 -12.18 -25.44 -14.07
N ARG A 100 -11.19 -26.21 -14.48
CA ARG A 100 -10.32 -26.93 -13.55
C ARG A 100 -9.18 -26.05 -13.08
N GLU A 101 -8.53 -26.46 -12.01
CA GLU A 101 -7.43 -25.77 -11.36
C GLU A 101 -6.32 -25.32 -12.33
N GLY A 102 -5.94 -26.18 -13.31
CA GLY A 102 -4.91 -25.83 -14.28
C GLY A 102 -5.23 -24.60 -15.11
N PHE A 103 -6.51 -24.45 -15.54
CA PHE A 103 -6.95 -23.27 -16.26
C PHE A 103 -6.90 -22.03 -15.38
N LEU A 104 -7.40 -22.12 -14.15
CA LEU A 104 -7.43 -21.01 -13.22
C LEU A 104 -6.02 -20.51 -12.87
N THR A 105 -5.07 -21.43 -12.71
CA THR A 105 -3.68 -21.12 -12.44
C THR A 105 -3.04 -20.34 -13.58
N LYS A 106 -3.36 -20.65 -14.82
CA LYS A 106 -2.83 -19.93 -15.99
C LYS A 106 -3.35 -18.50 -16.09
N LEU A 107 -4.59 -18.26 -15.62
CA LEU A 107 -5.18 -16.92 -15.66
C LEU A 107 -4.65 -15.99 -14.57
N LYS A 108 -4.14 -16.57 -13.52
CA LYS A 108 -3.72 -15.82 -12.32
C LYS A 108 -2.45 -14.95 -12.47
#